data_ea8c103cd236583750ef5711d2bd7eb2
#
_entry.id   ea8c103cd236583750ef5711d2bd7eb2
#
_cell.length_a   1.000
_cell.length_b   1.000
_cell.length_c   1.000
_cell.angle_alpha   90.00
_cell.angle_beta   90.00
_cell.angle_gamma   90.00
#
_symmetry.space_group_name_H-M   'P 1'
#
loop_
_entity.id
_entity.type
_entity.pdbx_description
1 polymer ?
#
loop_
_entity_poly.entity_id
_entity_poly.type
_entity_poly.pdbx_seq_one_letter_code
_entity_poly.pdbx_strand_id
1 'polypeptide(L)'
;HEARIPNEVSNNEYGQMSRAFNNLLDEIVVSEDRYRTITEMSDNIIFEWNFKTNEVFFSNNFNKKFSYRAPSDHFGDSFLLKAKLHEEDAERYKQDLEALGRGEEFKHNEYRMKNIYGDYIWVLIRTATLRDKEGNPLKIVGVILDIDRAKKSEQQLTTRASFDALTELYNRETIESQIDNEITLSEARKS
;
A
#
# COMPACT_ATOMS: atom_id res chain seq x y z
N HIS A 1 -26.19 -13.90 10.41
CA HIS A 1 -27.66 -13.69 10.49
C HIS A 1 -27.97 -12.38 9.80
N GLU A 2 -28.38 -12.46 8.54
CA GLU A 2 -28.89 -11.32 7.78
C GLU A 2 -30.26 -10.95 8.36
N ALA A 3 -30.36 -9.78 8.96
CA ALA A 3 -31.64 -9.22 9.43
C ALA A 3 -32.40 -8.68 8.21
N ARG A 4 -33.12 -9.56 7.52
CA ARG A 4 -34.08 -9.14 6.48
C ARG A 4 -35.42 -8.83 7.10
N ILE A 5 -36.01 -7.72 6.67
CA ILE A 5 -37.41 -7.41 7.03
C ILE A 5 -38.32 -8.34 6.22
N PRO A 6 -39.32 -9.03 6.86
CA PRO A 6 -40.27 -9.88 6.13
C PRO A 6 -40.93 -9.08 5.00
N ASN A 7 -40.96 -9.65 3.79
CA ASN A 7 -41.70 -9.08 2.69
C ASN A 7 -43.19 -9.30 2.97
N GLU A 8 -43.82 -8.36 3.70
CA GLU A 8 -45.27 -8.34 3.74
C GLU A 8 -45.82 -7.96 2.36
N VAL A 9 -46.67 -8.84 1.83
CA VAL A 9 -47.26 -8.74 0.48
C VAL A 9 -48.28 -7.59 0.36
N SER A 10 -48.32 -6.67 1.32
CA SER A 10 -49.22 -5.55 1.27
C SER A 10 -48.66 -4.43 0.39
N ASN A 11 -49.53 -3.92 -0.49
CA ASN A 11 -49.18 -2.82 -1.42
C ASN A 11 -49.27 -1.44 -0.76
N ASN A 12 -49.20 -1.42 0.58
CA ASN A 12 -49.17 -0.22 1.38
C ASN A 12 -47.79 0.38 1.52
N GLU A 13 -47.67 1.55 2.15
CA GLU A 13 -46.43 2.28 2.37
C GLU A 13 -45.36 1.43 3.08
N TYR A 14 -45.76 0.57 4.02
CA TYR A 14 -44.84 -0.34 4.73
C TYR A 14 -44.24 -1.40 3.82
N GLY A 15 -45.03 -1.97 2.91
CA GLY A 15 -44.52 -2.94 1.92
C GLY A 15 -43.57 -2.31 0.91
N GLN A 16 -43.83 -1.04 0.53
CA GLN A 16 -42.90 -0.32 -0.35
C GLN A 16 -41.59 -0.02 0.36
N MET A 17 -41.63 0.42 1.63
CA MET A 17 -40.47 0.72 2.45
C MET A 17 -39.65 -0.55 2.72
N SER A 18 -40.29 -1.68 3.03
CA SER A 18 -39.62 -2.98 3.22
C SER A 18 -38.90 -3.45 1.96
N ARG A 19 -39.52 -3.32 0.78
CA ARG A 19 -38.87 -3.64 -0.50
C ARG A 19 -37.68 -2.73 -0.79
N ALA A 20 -37.84 -1.42 -0.61
CA ALA A 20 -36.77 -0.47 -0.81
C ALA A 20 -35.57 -0.74 0.12
N PHE A 21 -35.82 -1.07 1.38
CA PHE A 21 -34.77 -1.43 2.35
C PHE A 21 -34.05 -2.73 1.97
N ASN A 22 -34.84 -3.76 1.61
CA ASN A 22 -34.22 -5.04 1.18
C ASN A 22 -33.39 -4.88 -0.11
N ASN A 23 -33.86 -4.06 -1.06
CA ASN A 23 -33.08 -3.75 -2.26
C ASN A 23 -31.75 -3.04 -1.91
N LEU A 24 -31.77 -2.08 -0.99
CA LEU A 24 -30.53 -1.43 -0.52
C LEU A 24 -29.57 -2.41 0.17
N LEU A 25 -30.11 -3.34 0.97
CA LEU A 25 -29.29 -4.39 1.58
C LEU A 25 -28.68 -5.30 0.51
N ASP A 26 -29.45 -5.70 -0.50
CA ASP A 26 -28.92 -6.53 -1.60
C ASP A 26 -27.85 -5.78 -2.40
N GLU A 27 -28.01 -4.48 -2.66
CA GLU A 27 -26.98 -3.67 -3.30
C GLU A 27 -25.69 -3.58 -2.47
N ILE A 28 -25.82 -3.43 -1.15
CA ILE A 28 -24.66 -3.39 -0.23
C ILE A 28 -23.93 -4.74 -0.27
N VAL A 29 -24.64 -5.86 -0.14
CA VAL A 29 -24.07 -7.22 -0.18
C VAL A 29 -23.34 -7.46 -1.50
N VAL A 30 -23.97 -7.14 -2.63
CA VAL A 30 -23.35 -7.29 -3.96
C VAL A 30 -22.11 -6.41 -4.09
N SER A 31 -22.15 -5.19 -3.56
CA SER A 31 -21.00 -4.28 -3.57
C SER A 31 -19.84 -4.82 -2.72
N GLU A 32 -20.14 -5.32 -1.51
CA GLU A 32 -19.14 -5.93 -0.63
C GLU A 32 -18.52 -7.20 -1.24
N ASP A 33 -19.33 -8.07 -1.83
CA ASP A 33 -18.84 -9.29 -2.49
C ASP A 33 -17.99 -8.97 -3.72
N ARG A 34 -18.37 -7.95 -4.48
CA ARG A 34 -17.55 -7.47 -5.60
C ARG A 34 -16.20 -6.94 -5.12
N TYR A 35 -16.21 -6.10 -4.09
CA TYR A 35 -14.98 -5.57 -3.49
C TYR A 35 -14.08 -6.69 -2.97
N ARG A 36 -14.65 -7.65 -2.24
CA ARG A 36 -13.93 -8.83 -1.74
C ARG A 36 -13.33 -9.64 -2.86
N THR A 37 -14.12 -9.96 -3.89
CA THR A 37 -13.66 -10.75 -5.04
C THR A 37 -12.49 -10.07 -5.76
N ILE A 38 -12.58 -8.78 -6.05
CA ILE A 38 -11.49 -8.02 -6.68
C ILE A 38 -10.24 -8.04 -5.80
N THR A 39 -10.40 -7.89 -4.49
CA THR A 39 -9.29 -7.90 -3.53
C THR A 39 -8.63 -9.28 -3.46
N GLU A 40 -9.41 -10.36 -3.50
CA GLU A 40 -8.89 -11.72 -3.43
C GLU A 40 -8.25 -12.19 -4.74
N MET A 41 -8.73 -11.71 -5.89
CA MET A 41 -8.13 -11.97 -7.21
C MET A 41 -6.84 -11.19 -7.45
N SER A 42 -6.62 -10.14 -6.71
CA SER A 42 -5.41 -9.32 -6.74
C SER A 42 -4.42 -9.85 -5.69
N ASP A 43 -3.14 -9.94 -6.02
CA ASP A 43 -2.07 -10.19 -5.04
C ASP A 43 -1.79 -8.97 -4.16
N ASN A 44 -2.50 -7.87 -4.38
CA ASN A 44 -2.32 -6.63 -3.65
C ASN A 44 -2.91 -6.73 -2.24
N ILE A 45 -2.25 -6.07 -1.30
CA ILE A 45 -2.73 -5.95 0.07
C ILE A 45 -3.48 -4.64 0.19
N ILE A 46 -4.75 -4.70 0.55
CA ILE A 46 -5.54 -3.51 0.87
C ILE A 46 -5.53 -3.31 2.37
N PHE A 47 -5.41 -2.06 2.80
CA PHE A 47 -5.54 -1.70 4.20
C PHE A 47 -6.39 -0.44 4.39
N GLU A 48 -7.01 -0.35 5.55
CA GLU A 48 -7.75 0.82 6.02
C GLU A 48 -7.31 1.18 7.43
N TRP A 49 -7.05 2.44 7.68
CA TRP A 49 -6.75 2.96 9.01
C TRP A 49 -7.79 4.01 9.40
N ASN A 50 -8.50 3.76 10.48
CA ASN A 50 -9.50 4.66 11.00
C ASN A 50 -8.88 5.61 12.04
N PHE A 51 -8.92 6.91 11.80
CA PHE A 51 -8.34 7.91 12.70
C PHE A 51 -9.07 8.04 14.04
N LYS A 52 -10.40 7.77 14.06
CA LYS A 52 -11.19 7.90 15.29
C LYS A 52 -10.95 6.76 16.28
N THR A 53 -10.86 5.54 15.77
CA THR A 53 -10.67 4.33 16.60
C THR A 53 -9.20 3.92 16.71
N ASN A 54 -8.34 4.49 15.85
CA ASN A 54 -6.95 4.10 15.67
C ASN A 54 -6.76 2.61 15.31
N GLU A 55 -7.81 1.99 14.77
CA GLU A 55 -7.79 0.62 14.29
C GLU A 55 -7.35 0.55 12.83
N VAL A 56 -6.63 -0.50 12.50
CA VAL A 56 -6.23 -0.79 11.13
C VAL A 56 -6.75 -2.16 10.71
N PHE A 57 -7.26 -2.22 9.50
CA PHE A 57 -7.67 -3.44 8.82
C PHE A 57 -6.73 -3.72 7.65
N PHE A 58 -6.34 -4.99 7.49
CA PHE A 58 -5.61 -5.48 6.32
C PHE A 58 -6.38 -6.63 5.67
N SER A 59 -6.38 -6.68 4.34
CA SER A 59 -6.88 -7.85 3.61
C SER A 59 -6.06 -9.11 3.93
N ASN A 60 -6.66 -10.29 3.73
CA ASN A 60 -6.02 -11.59 3.97
C ASN A 60 -4.71 -11.78 3.21
N ASN A 61 -4.51 -11.05 2.13
CA ASN A 61 -3.29 -11.09 1.33
C ASN A 61 -2.05 -10.65 2.11
N PHE A 62 -2.20 -9.81 3.14
CA PHE A 62 -1.10 -9.46 4.04
C PHE A 62 -0.49 -10.70 4.70
N ASN A 63 -1.34 -11.53 5.32
CA ASN A 63 -0.89 -12.75 5.99
C ASN A 63 -0.30 -13.76 5.02
N LYS A 64 -0.89 -13.88 3.82
CA LYS A 64 -0.37 -14.75 2.75
C LYS A 64 1.02 -14.32 2.29
N LYS A 65 1.24 -13.01 2.12
CA LYS A 65 2.49 -12.46 1.60
C LYS A 65 3.63 -12.45 2.62
N PHE A 66 3.34 -11.96 3.81
CA PHE A 66 4.37 -11.77 4.83
C PHE A 66 4.45 -12.93 5.82
N SER A 67 3.44 -13.83 5.82
CA SER A 67 3.35 -15.01 6.68
C SER A 67 3.40 -14.69 8.19
N TYR A 68 3.04 -13.46 8.58
CA TYR A 68 2.78 -13.07 9.96
C TYR A 68 1.49 -12.26 10.06
N ARG A 69 0.89 -12.23 11.25
CA ARG A 69 -0.38 -11.54 11.47
C ARG A 69 -0.22 -10.02 11.32
N ALA A 70 -1.09 -9.43 10.51
CA ALA A 70 -1.16 -7.99 10.35
C ALA A 70 -1.43 -7.31 11.71
N PRO A 71 -0.85 -6.12 11.97
CA PRO A 71 -1.23 -5.31 13.12
C PRO A 71 -2.70 -4.90 13.02
N SER A 72 -3.39 -4.76 14.15
CA SER A 72 -4.81 -4.40 14.20
C SER A 72 -5.09 -3.10 14.96
N ASP A 73 -4.13 -2.66 15.77
CA ASP A 73 -4.27 -1.54 16.68
C ASP A 73 -2.99 -0.69 16.73
N HIS A 74 -3.10 0.55 17.17
CA HIS A 74 -1.97 1.48 17.33
C HIS A 74 -1.06 1.52 16.12
N PHE A 75 -1.63 1.77 14.95
CA PHE A 75 -1.00 1.59 13.64
C PHE A 75 0.35 2.31 13.51
N GLY A 76 0.46 3.55 14.01
CA GLY A 76 1.69 4.34 13.90
C GLY A 76 2.90 3.64 14.50
N ASP A 77 2.79 3.19 15.75
CA ASP A 77 3.91 2.58 16.48
C ASP A 77 4.06 1.08 16.21
N SER A 78 2.92 0.38 16.12
CA SER A 78 2.91 -1.08 15.94
C SER A 78 3.32 -1.52 14.55
N PHE A 79 3.05 -0.73 13.51
CA PHE A 79 3.40 -1.11 12.14
C PHE A 79 4.91 -1.10 11.91
N LEU A 80 5.63 -0.09 12.41
CA LEU A 80 7.09 -0.04 12.34
C LEU A 80 7.75 -1.24 13.03
N LEU A 81 7.25 -1.63 14.21
CA LEU A 81 7.82 -2.72 15.00
C LEU A 81 7.42 -4.11 14.45
N LYS A 82 6.15 -4.28 14.04
CA LYS A 82 5.61 -5.58 13.61
C LYS A 82 5.79 -5.85 12.11
N ALA A 83 5.74 -4.84 11.26
CA ALA A 83 5.97 -4.98 9.82
C ALA A 83 7.45 -5.12 9.44
N LYS A 84 8.37 -4.87 10.40
CA LYS A 84 9.82 -5.08 10.18
C LYS A 84 10.33 -4.34 8.94
N LEU A 85 10.09 -3.06 8.90
CA LEU A 85 10.69 -2.19 7.88
C LEU A 85 12.22 -2.24 7.95
N HIS A 86 12.86 -2.01 6.82
CA HIS A 86 14.31 -1.82 6.77
C HIS A 86 14.69 -0.55 7.56
N GLU A 87 15.81 -0.60 8.27
CA GLU A 87 16.25 0.50 9.16
C GLU A 87 16.36 1.83 8.41
N GLU A 88 16.91 1.83 7.20
CA GLU A 88 17.02 3.03 6.37
C GLU A 88 15.67 3.62 5.94
N ASP A 89 14.61 2.81 5.90
CA ASP A 89 13.27 3.25 5.48
C ASP A 89 12.43 3.72 6.67
N ALA A 90 12.83 3.39 7.90
CA ALA A 90 12.03 3.61 9.10
C ALA A 90 11.72 5.09 9.37
N GLU A 91 12.72 5.98 9.25
CA GLU A 91 12.54 7.40 9.50
C GLU A 91 11.64 8.05 8.44
N ARG A 92 11.86 7.72 7.17
CA ARG A 92 11.00 8.19 6.07
C ARG A 92 9.56 7.72 6.24
N TYR A 93 9.36 6.45 6.59
CA TYR A 93 8.04 5.91 6.86
C TYR A 93 7.32 6.64 8.00
N LYS A 94 8.03 6.96 9.09
CA LYS A 94 7.49 7.73 10.21
C LYS A 94 7.04 9.12 9.77
N GLN A 95 7.86 9.84 9.01
CA GLN A 95 7.52 11.15 8.45
C GLN A 95 6.28 11.07 7.55
N ASP A 96 6.19 10.04 6.71
CA ASP A 96 5.04 9.82 5.85
C ASP A 96 3.76 9.51 6.63
N LEU A 97 3.85 8.73 7.72
CA LEU A 97 2.72 8.49 8.62
C LEU A 97 2.25 9.77 9.32
N GLU A 98 3.17 10.59 9.80
CA GLU A 98 2.84 11.87 10.42
C GLU A 98 2.16 12.82 9.41
N ALA A 99 2.63 12.84 8.17
CA ALA A 99 2.03 13.63 7.10
C ALA A 99 0.61 13.15 6.76
N LEU A 100 0.40 11.84 6.69
CA LEU A 100 -0.94 11.26 6.54
C LEU A 100 -1.85 11.61 7.73
N GLY A 101 -1.32 11.55 8.96
CA GLY A 101 -2.04 11.95 10.17
C GLY A 101 -2.46 13.42 10.18
N ARG A 102 -1.70 14.31 9.53
CA ARG A 102 -2.08 15.71 9.28
C ARG A 102 -3.11 15.88 8.15
N GLY A 103 -3.50 14.76 7.50
CA GLY A 103 -4.51 14.77 6.45
C GLY A 103 -3.99 15.08 5.05
N GLU A 104 -2.72 14.81 4.76
CA GLU A 104 -2.24 14.83 3.38
C GLU A 104 -3.02 13.83 2.53
N GLU A 105 -3.43 14.25 1.32
CA GLU A 105 -4.43 13.51 0.55
C GLU A 105 -3.92 12.23 -0.08
N PHE A 106 -2.63 12.19 -0.45
CA PHE A 106 -2.06 11.05 -1.17
C PHE A 106 -0.58 10.88 -0.89
N LYS A 107 -0.17 9.63 -0.64
CA LYS A 107 1.23 9.22 -0.54
C LYS A 107 1.53 8.05 -1.48
N HIS A 108 2.72 8.06 -2.04
CA HIS A 108 3.22 7.06 -2.97
C HIS A 108 4.70 6.84 -2.68
N ASN A 109 5.01 5.81 -1.91
CA ASN A 109 6.36 5.55 -1.45
C ASN A 109 6.73 4.07 -1.52
N GLU A 110 8.00 3.81 -1.75
CA GLU A 110 8.57 2.48 -1.78
C GLU A 110 9.32 2.20 -0.47
N TYR A 111 9.13 0.99 0.07
CA TYR A 111 9.78 0.54 1.30
C TYR A 111 10.22 -0.90 1.19
N ARG A 112 11.17 -1.28 2.02
CA ARG A 112 11.61 -2.67 2.19
C ARG A 112 10.97 -3.25 3.44
N MET A 113 10.13 -4.27 3.27
CA MET A 113 9.45 -4.97 4.36
C MET A 113 9.99 -6.39 4.51
N LYS A 114 10.29 -6.80 5.74
CA LYS A 114 10.86 -8.10 6.06
C LYS A 114 9.77 -9.16 6.18
N ASN A 115 9.93 -10.29 5.49
CA ASN A 115 9.07 -11.46 5.64
C ASN A 115 9.49 -12.30 6.87
N ILE A 116 8.79 -13.42 7.14
CA ILE A 116 9.12 -14.30 8.28
C ILE A 116 10.46 -15.02 8.11
N TYR A 117 10.93 -15.19 6.88
CA TYR A 117 12.21 -15.85 6.57
C TYR A 117 13.41 -14.92 6.76
N GLY A 118 13.15 -13.65 7.00
CA GLY A 118 14.18 -12.65 7.19
C GLY A 118 14.56 -11.88 5.92
N ASP A 119 13.95 -12.19 4.78
CA ASP A 119 14.21 -11.51 3.51
C ASP A 119 13.44 -10.21 3.41
N TYR A 120 14.08 -9.19 2.86
CA TYR A 120 13.40 -7.94 2.53
C TYR A 120 12.75 -8.02 1.15
N ILE A 121 11.49 -7.61 1.11
CA ILE A 121 10.67 -7.52 -0.10
C ILE A 121 10.40 -6.04 -0.36
N TRP A 122 10.67 -5.57 -1.56
CA TRP A 122 10.30 -4.23 -1.99
C TRP A 122 8.78 -4.13 -2.17
N VAL A 123 8.20 -3.15 -1.52
CA VAL A 123 6.77 -2.84 -1.62
C VAL A 123 6.58 -1.38 -2.00
N LEU A 124 5.53 -1.12 -2.78
CA LEU A 124 5.03 0.21 -3.09
C LEU A 124 3.74 0.43 -2.31
N ILE A 125 3.71 1.46 -1.46
CA ILE A 125 2.53 1.84 -0.69
C ILE A 125 1.90 3.08 -1.34
N ARG A 126 0.62 2.96 -1.69
CA ARG A 126 -0.22 4.07 -2.15
C ARG A 126 -1.36 4.26 -1.18
N THR A 127 -1.64 5.51 -0.81
CA THR A 127 -2.69 5.84 0.14
C THR A 127 -3.53 7.00 -0.35
N ALA A 128 -4.79 7.01 0.08
CA ALA A 128 -5.71 8.11 -0.09
C ALA A 128 -6.43 8.38 1.23
N THR A 129 -6.55 9.65 1.60
CA THR A 129 -7.26 10.08 2.81
C THR A 129 -8.72 10.39 2.46
N LEU A 130 -9.64 9.66 3.10
CA LEU A 130 -11.07 9.96 3.03
C LEU A 130 -11.43 10.95 4.12
N ARG A 131 -12.24 11.95 3.76
CA ARG A 131 -12.64 13.06 4.64
C ARG A 131 -14.14 13.02 4.91
N ASP A 132 -14.54 13.56 6.05
CA ASP A 132 -15.95 13.81 6.35
C ASP A 132 -16.48 15.04 5.58
N LYS A 133 -17.77 15.37 5.80
CA LYS A 133 -18.43 16.52 5.13
C LYS A 133 -17.84 17.86 5.54
N GLU A 134 -17.20 17.92 6.69
CA GLU A 134 -16.53 19.10 7.25
C GLU A 134 -15.08 19.22 6.76
N GLY A 135 -14.57 18.24 6.00
CA GLY A 135 -13.20 18.21 5.49
C GLY A 135 -12.16 17.60 6.42
N ASN A 136 -12.57 17.09 7.59
CA ASN A 136 -11.66 16.45 8.53
C ASN A 136 -11.27 15.04 8.06
N PRO A 137 -10.02 14.60 8.26
CA PRO A 137 -9.62 13.24 7.93
C PRO A 137 -10.44 12.21 8.72
N LEU A 138 -11.08 11.29 8.00
CA LEU A 138 -11.90 10.22 8.57
C LEU A 138 -11.15 8.91 8.65
N LYS A 139 -10.60 8.49 7.52
CA LYS A 139 -9.78 7.28 7.39
C LYS A 139 -8.83 7.36 6.21
N ILE A 140 -7.77 6.56 6.27
CA ILE A 140 -6.90 6.27 5.14
C ILE A 140 -7.31 4.93 4.55
N VAL A 141 -7.37 4.87 3.22
CA VAL A 141 -7.44 3.63 2.46
C VAL A 141 -6.16 3.53 1.65
N GLY A 142 -5.53 2.37 1.68
CA GLY A 142 -4.29 2.18 0.95
C GLY A 142 -4.14 0.80 0.32
N VAL A 143 -3.17 0.71 -0.58
CA VAL A 143 -2.77 -0.52 -1.23
C VAL A 143 -1.26 -0.70 -1.10
N ILE A 144 -0.84 -1.92 -0.76
CA ILE A 144 0.55 -2.35 -0.76
C ILE A 144 0.74 -3.31 -1.93
N LEU A 145 1.61 -2.94 -2.84
CA LEU A 145 1.97 -3.73 -4.01
C LEU A 145 3.37 -4.32 -3.83
N ASP A 146 3.52 -5.60 -4.14
CA ASP A 146 4.85 -6.21 -4.25
C ASP A 146 5.51 -5.77 -5.56
N ILE A 147 6.62 -5.07 -5.44
CA ILE A 147 7.43 -4.61 -6.57
C ILE A 147 8.83 -5.24 -6.60
N ASP A 148 9.06 -6.26 -5.78
CA ASP A 148 10.39 -6.89 -5.64
C ASP A 148 10.89 -7.48 -6.96
N ARG A 149 10.00 -8.16 -7.70
CA ARG A 149 10.34 -8.69 -9.03
C ARG A 149 10.67 -7.59 -10.02
N ALA A 150 9.93 -6.49 -10.00
CA ALA A 150 10.18 -5.35 -10.88
C ALA A 150 11.53 -4.70 -10.56
N LYS A 151 11.81 -4.47 -9.27
CA LYS A 151 13.10 -3.93 -8.80
C LYS A 151 14.29 -4.81 -9.16
N LYS A 152 14.18 -6.12 -8.97
CA LYS A 152 15.23 -7.08 -9.35
C LYS A 152 15.47 -7.10 -10.86
N SER A 153 14.38 -7.03 -11.66
CA SER A 153 14.50 -6.96 -13.11
C SER A 153 15.17 -5.66 -13.57
N GLU A 154 14.80 -4.54 -12.98
CA GLU A 154 15.40 -3.23 -13.25
C GLU A 154 16.90 -3.23 -12.91
N GLN A 155 17.28 -3.74 -11.75
CA GLN A 155 18.69 -3.87 -11.36
C GLN A 155 19.49 -4.77 -12.32
N GLN A 156 18.90 -5.90 -12.74
CA GLN A 156 19.56 -6.79 -13.70
C GLN A 156 19.75 -6.11 -15.06
N LEU A 157 18.77 -5.35 -15.54
CA LEU A 157 18.89 -4.59 -16.78
C LEU A 157 19.96 -3.50 -16.67
N THR A 158 19.97 -2.76 -15.58
CA THR A 158 20.98 -1.73 -15.31
C THR A 158 22.38 -2.34 -15.26
N THR A 159 22.56 -3.46 -14.54
CA THR A 159 23.83 -4.16 -14.49
C THR A 159 24.30 -4.62 -15.86
N ARG A 160 23.40 -5.26 -16.65
CA ARG A 160 23.72 -5.67 -18.03
C ARG A 160 24.05 -4.50 -18.95
N ALA A 161 23.40 -3.37 -18.79
CA ALA A 161 23.66 -2.16 -19.55
C ALA A 161 25.00 -1.50 -19.17
N SER A 162 25.49 -1.74 -17.95
CA SER A 162 26.71 -1.11 -17.43
C SER A 162 27.98 -1.92 -17.67
N PHE A 163 27.86 -3.23 -17.93
CA PHE A 163 29.02 -4.11 -18.10
C PHE A 163 29.09 -4.68 -19.52
N ASP A 164 30.32 -4.88 -20.00
CA ASP A 164 30.57 -5.61 -21.24
C ASP A 164 30.35 -7.12 -21.00
N ALA A 165 29.53 -7.75 -21.84
CA ALA A 165 29.11 -9.14 -21.66
C ALA A 165 30.25 -10.18 -21.81
N LEU A 166 31.39 -9.80 -22.40
CA LEU A 166 32.51 -10.70 -22.68
C LEU A 166 33.58 -10.60 -21.62
N THR A 167 33.84 -9.38 -21.13
CA THR A 167 34.96 -9.10 -20.22
C THR A 167 34.53 -8.90 -18.77
N GLU A 168 33.22 -8.77 -18.50
CA GLU A 168 32.63 -8.43 -17.20
C GLU A 168 33.17 -7.10 -16.62
N LEU A 169 33.80 -6.27 -17.43
CA LEU A 169 34.24 -4.93 -17.05
C LEU A 169 33.16 -3.90 -17.38
N TYR A 170 33.25 -2.71 -16.77
CA TYR A 170 32.37 -1.61 -17.17
C TYR A 170 32.51 -1.36 -18.67
N ASN A 171 31.40 -1.23 -19.35
CA ASN A 171 31.41 -0.84 -20.75
C ASN A 171 31.86 0.62 -20.92
N ARG A 172 32.23 0.99 -22.13
CA ARG A 172 32.78 2.31 -22.44
C ARG A 172 31.87 3.46 -22.01
N GLU A 173 30.58 3.34 -22.27
CA GLU A 173 29.59 4.36 -21.95
C GLU A 173 29.48 4.62 -20.44
N THR A 174 29.51 3.55 -19.63
CA THR A 174 29.50 3.64 -18.17
C THR A 174 30.76 4.32 -17.63
N ILE A 175 31.95 3.98 -18.18
CA ILE A 175 33.20 4.59 -17.76
C ILE A 175 33.23 6.08 -18.12
N GLU A 176 32.84 6.45 -19.34
CA GLU A 176 32.80 7.85 -19.79
C GLU A 176 31.85 8.66 -18.89
N SER A 177 30.64 8.14 -18.59
CA SER A 177 29.68 8.79 -17.67
C SER A 177 30.21 8.95 -16.25
N GLN A 178 30.92 7.96 -15.70
CA GLN A 178 31.53 8.07 -14.36
C GLN A 178 32.63 9.13 -14.33
N ILE A 179 33.48 9.21 -15.36
CA ILE A 179 34.52 10.21 -15.46
C ILE A 179 33.93 11.62 -15.53
N ASP A 180 32.89 11.83 -16.33
CA ASP A 180 32.22 13.13 -16.47
C ASP A 180 31.59 13.57 -15.12
N ASN A 181 30.97 12.64 -14.40
CA ASN A 181 30.40 12.92 -13.07
C ASN A 181 31.49 13.32 -12.06
N GLU A 182 32.62 12.60 -12.03
CA GLU A 182 33.74 12.94 -11.12
C GLU A 182 34.36 14.30 -11.45
N ILE A 183 34.51 14.63 -12.74
CA ILE A 183 34.97 15.96 -13.17
C ILE A 183 34.02 17.03 -12.67
N THR A 184 32.71 16.89 -12.90
CA THR A 184 31.68 17.84 -12.47
C THR A 184 31.67 18.03 -10.94
N LEU A 185 31.77 16.95 -10.17
CA LEU A 185 31.85 17.01 -8.70
C LEU A 185 33.15 17.67 -8.22
N SER A 186 34.27 17.45 -8.92
CA SER A 186 35.57 18.08 -8.58
C SER A 186 35.55 19.59 -8.82
N GLU A 187 34.89 20.05 -9.88
CA GLU A 187 34.70 21.46 -10.19
C GLU A 187 33.80 22.15 -9.16
N ALA A 188 32.69 21.50 -8.75
CA ALA A 188 31.79 22.01 -7.73
C ALA A 188 32.44 22.13 -6.32
N ARG A 189 33.45 21.30 -6.01
CA ARG A 189 34.20 21.37 -4.76
C ARG A 189 35.28 22.46 -4.74
N LYS A 190 35.64 23.01 -5.89
CA LYS A 190 36.65 24.08 -6.01
C LYS A 190 36.04 25.48 -6.09
N SER A 191 34.72 25.57 -6.22
CA SER A 191 33.93 26.81 -6.22
C SER A 191 33.37 27.12 -4.83
#